data_b56952b0df9945adb6479801ac23cb9c
#
_entry.id   b56952b0df9945adb6479801ac23cb9c
#
_cell.length_a   1.000
_cell.length_b   1.000
_cell.length_c   1.000
_cell.angle_alpha   90.00
_cell.angle_beta   90.00
_cell.angle_gamma   90.00
#
_symmetry.space_group_name_H-M   'P 1'
#
loop_
_entity.id
_entity.type
_entity.pdbx_description
1 polymer ?
#
loop_
_entity_poly.entity_id
_entity_poly.type
_entity_poly.pdbx_seq_one_letter_code
_entity_poly.pdbx_strand_id
1 'polypeptide(L)'
;LLFALFVITGGGLIYYMVNPGVFDFMSKTETVAVAPKEVDEDRIENGIHVRTGLVDAEGLMTVVNNCTNCHSSKLVTQNRMNTERWNETIKWMQETQNLWGLGKNQEIIVNYLVTNYPPIKKGRRMVLTDIDWYELED
;
A
#
# COMPACT_ATOMS: atom_id res chain seq x y z
N LEU A 1 -15.31 57.60 -15.44
CA LEU A 1 -16.20 56.58 -14.85
C LEU A 1 -15.76 55.18 -15.27
N LEU A 2 -15.64 54.89 -16.57
CA LEU A 2 -15.23 53.55 -17.10
C LEU A 2 -13.85 53.11 -16.61
N PHE A 3 -12.85 53.98 -16.54
CA PHE A 3 -11.52 53.68 -16.05
C PHE A 3 -11.52 53.28 -14.57
N ALA A 4 -12.27 54.00 -13.74
CA ALA A 4 -12.40 53.70 -12.31
C ALA A 4 -13.05 52.32 -12.10
N LEU A 5 -14.05 51.95 -12.90
CA LEU A 5 -14.72 50.66 -12.84
C LEU A 5 -13.76 49.53 -13.24
N PHE A 6 -12.94 49.73 -14.26
CA PHE A 6 -11.91 48.78 -14.68
C PHE A 6 -10.85 48.53 -13.60
N VAL A 7 -10.38 49.59 -12.91
CA VAL A 7 -9.40 49.50 -11.82
C VAL A 7 -9.99 48.73 -10.63
N ILE A 8 -11.25 48.97 -10.27
CA ILE A 8 -11.90 48.28 -9.14
C ILE A 8 -12.11 46.81 -9.46
N THR A 9 -12.61 46.46 -10.67
CA THR A 9 -12.84 45.08 -11.06
C THR A 9 -11.51 44.33 -11.24
N GLY A 10 -10.53 44.90 -11.92
CA GLY A 10 -9.22 44.31 -12.13
C GLY A 10 -8.44 44.15 -10.83
N GLY A 11 -8.41 45.18 -9.99
CA GLY A 11 -7.78 45.12 -8.66
C GLY A 11 -8.44 44.12 -7.72
N GLY A 12 -9.77 44.03 -7.75
CA GLY A 12 -10.52 43.06 -6.97
C GLY A 12 -10.23 41.63 -7.39
N LEU A 13 -10.07 41.39 -8.70
CA LEU A 13 -9.78 40.07 -9.25
C LEU A 13 -8.34 39.61 -8.91
N ILE A 14 -7.39 40.52 -9.00
CA ILE A 14 -6.00 40.26 -8.59
C ILE A 14 -5.94 39.98 -7.08
N TYR A 15 -6.63 40.78 -6.28
CA TYR A 15 -6.67 40.59 -4.83
C TYR A 15 -7.29 39.24 -4.46
N TYR A 16 -8.35 38.80 -5.16
CA TYR A 16 -8.95 37.49 -5.00
C TYR A 16 -7.99 36.37 -5.38
N MET A 17 -7.23 36.48 -6.47
CA MET A 17 -6.24 35.47 -6.88
C MET A 17 -5.08 35.33 -5.88
N VAL A 18 -4.68 36.44 -5.25
CA VAL A 18 -3.60 36.40 -4.26
C VAL A 18 -4.07 35.95 -2.88
N ASN A 19 -5.35 36.19 -2.54
CA ASN A 19 -5.95 35.81 -1.26
C ASN A 19 -7.27 35.04 -1.46
N PRO A 20 -7.22 33.75 -1.88
CA PRO A 20 -8.44 32.98 -2.16
C PRO A 20 -9.34 32.76 -0.96
N GLY A 21 -8.84 32.97 0.27
CA GLY A 21 -9.61 32.79 1.52
C GLY A 21 -10.47 33.99 1.94
N VAL A 22 -10.49 35.10 1.18
CA VAL A 22 -11.25 36.32 1.57
C VAL A 22 -12.77 36.12 1.58
N PHE A 23 -13.28 35.13 0.81
CA PHE A 23 -14.70 34.80 0.76
C PHE A 23 -15.09 33.52 1.54
N ASP A 24 -14.15 32.93 2.29
CA ASP A 24 -14.42 31.78 3.15
C ASP A 24 -15.25 32.13 4.41
N PHE A 25 -16.08 33.18 4.31
CA PHE A 25 -16.99 33.59 5.38
C PHE A 25 -18.14 32.61 5.62
N MET A 26 -18.35 31.62 4.73
CA MET A 26 -19.47 30.69 4.81
C MET A 26 -19.09 29.22 4.97
N SER A 27 -17.82 28.88 4.97
CA SER A 27 -17.36 27.50 5.23
C SER A 27 -16.61 27.42 6.55
N LYS A 28 -17.30 27.74 7.65
CA LYS A 28 -16.88 27.24 8.95
C LYS A 28 -17.20 25.75 9.01
N THR A 29 -16.53 24.98 8.16
CA THR A 29 -16.36 23.56 8.46
C THR A 29 -15.45 23.55 9.70
N GLU A 30 -16.02 23.34 10.86
CA GLU A 30 -15.25 22.90 12.01
C GLU A 30 -14.52 21.64 11.55
N THR A 31 -13.29 21.79 11.12
CA THR A 31 -12.33 20.70 11.16
C THR A 31 -12.25 20.34 12.64
N VAL A 32 -13.08 19.40 13.05
CA VAL A 32 -12.83 18.65 14.27
C VAL A 32 -11.41 18.14 14.06
N ALA A 33 -10.45 18.79 14.71
CA ALA A 33 -9.13 18.26 14.88
C ALA A 33 -9.32 16.97 15.67
N VAL A 34 -9.58 15.86 14.97
CA VAL A 34 -9.38 14.53 15.51
C VAL A 34 -7.89 14.53 15.82
N ALA A 35 -7.57 14.74 17.11
CA ALA A 35 -6.24 14.49 17.59
C ALA A 35 -5.82 13.14 16.97
N PRO A 36 -4.65 13.04 16.34
CA PRO A 36 -4.19 11.75 15.84
C PRO A 36 -4.23 10.83 17.06
N LYS A 37 -5.20 9.91 17.11
CA LYS A 37 -5.10 8.77 17.98
C LYS A 37 -3.74 8.20 17.60
N GLU A 38 -2.81 8.11 18.52
CA GLU A 38 -1.62 7.28 18.34
C GLU A 38 -2.15 5.89 18.00
N VAL A 39 -2.26 5.65 16.69
CA VAL A 39 -2.58 4.33 16.18
C VAL A 39 -1.28 3.60 16.38
N ASP A 40 -1.26 2.70 17.35
CA ASP A 40 -0.17 1.73 17.48
C ASP A 40 -0.12 0.95 16.17
N GLU A 41 0.77 1.41 15.27
CA GLU A 41 0.88 0.88 13.91
C GLU A 41 1.31 -0.58 13.90
N ASP A 42 1.94 -1.04 14.98
CA ASP A 42 2.42 -2.40 15.15
C ASP A 42 1.47 -3.27 15.99
N ARG A 43 0.23 -2.83 16.16
CA ARG A 43 -0.80 -3.57 16.91
C ARG A 43 -1.13 -4.90 16.27
N ILE A 44 -1.20 -5.95 17.11
CA ILE A 44 -1.64 -7.29 16.73
C ILE A 44 -3.10 -7.47 17.15
N GLU A 45 -3.96 -7.89 16.24
CA GLU A 45 -5.34 -8.27 16.51
C GLU A 45 -5.64 -9.65 15.91
N ASN A 46 -6.17 -10.55 16.72
CA ASN A 46 -6.49 -11.92 16.31
C ASN A 46 -5.32 -12.67 15.65
N GLY A 47 -4.08 -12.43 16.12
CA GLY A 47 -2.88 -13.05 15.56
C GLY A 47 -2.46 -12.48 14.20
N ILE A 48 -2.94 -11.29 13.85
CA ILE A 48 -2.60 -10.60 12.61
C ILE A 48 -2.11 -9.18 12.93
N HIS A 49 -1.00 -8.79 12.33
CA HIS A 49 -0.48 -7.43 12.38
C HIS A 49 -1.38 -6.49 11.57
N VAL A 50 -2.05 -5.55 12.23
CA VAL A 50 -3.16 -4.76 11.67
C VAL A 50 -2.74 -3.97 10.43
N ARG A 51 -1.59 -3.31 10.46
CA ARG A 51 -1.12 -2.48 9.35
C ARG A 51 -0.77 -3.28 8.10
N THR A 52 -0.17 -4.45 8.25
CA THR A 52 0.38 -5.21 7.12
C THR A 52 -0.44 -6.46 6.74
N GLY A 53 -1.32 -6.94 7.63
CA GLY A 53 -2.05 -8.19 7.43
C GLY A 53 -1.17 -9.44 7.52
N LEU A 54 0.05 -9.32 8.05
CA LEU A 54 0.96 -10.45 8.25
C LEU A 54 0.61 -11.21 9.53
N VAL A 55 0.82 -12.52 9.53
CA VAL A 55 0.58 -13.39 10.68
C VAL A 55 1.56 -13.06 11.80
N ASP A 56 1.07 -12.99 13.04
CA ASP A 56 1.93 -12.84 14.21
C ASP A 56 2.69 -14.14 14.48
N ALA A 57 3.96 -14.14 14.12
CA ALA A 57 4.89 -15.26 14.27
C ALA A 57 6.32 -14.76 14.44
N GLU A 58 7.20 -15.66 14.85
CA GLU A 58 8.63 -15.35 14.98
C GLU A 58 9.20 -14.78 13.66
N GLY A 59 9.84 -13.62 13.74
CA GLY A 59 10.38 -12.91 12.57
C GLY A 59 9.44 -11.87 11.95
N LEU A 60 8.19 -11.73 12.43
CA LEU A 60 7.24 -10.76 11.91
C LEU A 60 7.82 -9.36 11.76
N MET A 61 8.35 -8.78 12.84
CA MET A 61 8.88 -7.41 12.82
C MET A 61 10.11 -7.26 11.93
N THR A 62 10.89 -8.33 11.77
CA THR A 62 12.00 -8.33 10.81
C THR A 62 11.48 -8.23 9.37
N VAL A 63 10.41 -8.94 9.05
CA VAL A 63 9.74 -8.84 7.73
C VAL A 63 9.10 -7.46 7.55
N VAL A 64 8.36 -6.98 8.54
CA VAL A 64 7.73 -5.65 8.50
C VAL A 64 8.77 -4.57 8.19
N ASN A 65 9.85 -4.53 8.97
CA ASN A 65 10.86 -3.47 8.87
C ASN A 65 11.74 -3.55 7.61
N ASN A 66 11.84 -4.70 6.96
CA ASN A 66 12.70 -4.87 5.78
C ASN A 66 11.92 -5.02 4.47
N CYS A 67 10.70 -5.53 4.49
CA CYS A 67 9.97 -5.88 3.27
C CYS A 67 8.81 -4.94 2.95
N THR A 68 8.29 -4.15 3.93
CA THR A 68 7.12 -3.31 3.72
C THR A 68 7.43 -1.82 3.53
N ASN A 69 8.72 -1.45 3.47
CA ASN A 69 9.13 -0.05 3.27
C ASN A 69 9.00 0.43 1.82
N CYS A 70 9.11 -0.48 0.84
CA CYS A 70 9.09 -0.13 -0.58
C CYS A 70 7.77 -0.48 -1.27
N HIS A 71 7.07 -1.50 -0.80
CA HIS A 71 5.81 -1.96 -1.37
C HIS A 71 4.90 -2.62 -0.33
N SER A 72 3.66 -2.88 -0.72
CA SER A 72 2.69 -3.52 0.17
C SER A 72 3.08 -4.97 0.52
N SER A 73 2.81 -5.36 1.76
CA SER A 73 2.88 -6.74 2.25
C SER A 73 2.05 -7.74 1.42
N LYS A 74 1.03 -7.26 0.71
CA LYS A 74 0.23 -8.09 -0.20
C LYS A 74 1.07 -8.76 -1.29
N LEU A 75 2.09 -8.07 -1.81
CA LEU A 75 3.02 -8.68 -2.79
C LEU A 75 3.78 -9.86 -2.17
N VAL A 76 4.18 -9.74 -0.91
CA VAL A 76 4.86 -10.81 -0.18
C VAL A 76 3.94 -12.02 0.02
N THR A 77 2.71 -11.80 0.50
CA THR A 77 1.76 -12.87 0.79
C THR A 77 1.16 -13.55 -0.44
N GLN A 78 1.14 -12.85 -1.58
CA GLN A 78 0.69 -13.40 -2.86
C GLN A 78 1.76 -14.24 -3.56
N ASN A 79 3.03 -13.87 -3.42
CA ASN A 79 4.17 -14.54 -4.03
C ASN A 79 4.72 -15.65 -3.12
N ARG A 80 3.90 -16.66 -2.88
CA ARG A 80 4.24 -17.81 -2.04
C ARG A 80 5.32 -18.66 -2.70
N MET A 81 6.54 -18.57 -2.19
CA MET A 81 7.72 -19.20 -2.77
C MET A 81 8.41 -20.13 -1.76
N ASN A 82 9.22 -21.06 -2.25
CA ASN A 82 10.10 -21.86 -1.43
C ASN A 82 11.38 -21.07 -1.04
N THR A 83 12.21 -21.65 -0.22
CA THR A 83 13.45 -21.03 0.30
C THR A 83 14.37 -20.56 -0.82
N GLU A 84 14.63 -21.40 -1.81
CA GLU A 84 15.52 -21.11 -2.93
C GLU A 84 15.02 -19.90 -3.72
N ARG A 85 13.72 -19.90 -4.05
CA ARG A 85 13.09 -18.84 -4.83
C ARG A 85 13.05 -17.52 -4.08
N TRP A 86 12.84 -17.54 -2.77
CA TRP A 86 12.92 -16.33 -1.94
C TRP A 86 14.33 -15.76 -1.94
N ASN A 87 15.37 -16.57 -1.78
CA ASN A 87 16.74 -16.12 -1.81
C ASN A 87 17.13 -15.54 -3.17
N GLU A 88 16.71 -16.15 -4.27
CA GLU A 88 16.91 -15.62 -5.62
C GLU A 88 16.21 -14.27 -5.82
N THR A 89 14.97 -14.15 -5.33
CA THR A 89 14.19 -12.91 -5.43
C THR A 89 14.81 -11.78 -4.61
N ILE A 90 15.26 -12.06 -3.39
CA ILE A 90 15.97 -11.10 -2.54
C ILE A 90 17.25 -10.63 -3.23
N LYS A 91 18.04 -11.56 -3.76
CA LYS A 91 19.25 -11.23 -4.50
C LYS A 91 18.96 -10.34 -5.71
N TRP A 92 17.95 -10.69 -6.49
CA TRP A 92 17.49 -9.86 -7.62
C TRP A 92 17.09 -8.45 -7.18
N MET A 93 16.34 -8.31 -6.07
CA MET A 93 15.97 -7.00 -5.53
C MET A 93 17.18 -6.19 -5.06
N GLN A 94 18.21 -6.85 -4.51
CA GLN A 94 19.47 -6.20 -4.12
C GLN A 94 20.26 -5.70 -5.34
N GLU A 95 20.27 -6.46 -6.41
CA GLU A 95 21.01 -6.14 -7.64
C GLU A 95 20.31 -5.10 -8.52
N THR A 96 18.97 -5.07 -8.52
CA THR A 96 18.20 -4.29 -9.51
C THR A 96 17.25 -3.25 -8.90
N GLN A 97 16.87 -3.39 -7.63
CA GLN A 97 15.87 -2.54 -6.97
C GLN A 97 16.45 -1.78 -5.76
N ASN A 98 17.75 -1.74 -5.62
CA ASN A 98 18.45 -1.07 -4.53
C ASN A 98 18.03 -1.55 -3.13
N LEU A 99 17.60 -2.80 -2.97
CA LEU A 99 17.41 -3.38 -1.67
C LEU A 99 18.77 -3.48 -0.95
N TRP A 100 18.83 -2.98 0.26
CA TRP A 100 20.06 -3.08 1.07
C TRP A 100 20.40 -4.52 1.46
N GLY A 101 21.63 -4.75 1.87
CA GLY A 101 22.07 -6.06 2.38
C GLY A 101 21.35 -6.41 3.68
N LEU A 102 20.59 -7.49 3.68
CA LEU A 102 19.81 -7.93 4.85
C LEU A 102 20.66 -8.61 5.94
N GLY A 103 21.86 -9.09 5.60
CA GLY A 103 22.73 -9.77 6.54
C GLY A 103 22.05 -10.94 7.25
N LYS A 104 22.10 -10.99 8.57
CA LYS A 104 21.46 -12.03 9.40
C LYS A 104 19.94 -12.03 9.32
N ASN A 105 19.34 -10.91 8.94
CA ASN A 105 17.88 -10.81 8.82
C ASN A 105 17.34 -11.61 7.64
N GLN A 106 18.15 -11.91 6.62
CA GLN A 106 17.69 -12.65 5.44
C GLN A 106 17.18 -14.03 5.81
N GLU A 107 17.89 -14.75 6.65
CA GLU A 107 17.49 -16.08 7.11
C GLU A 107 16.18 -16.03 7.90
N ILE A 108 16.06 -15.07 8.82
CA ILE A 108 14.84 -14.86 9.63
C ILE A 108 13.64 -14.56 8.72
N ILE A 109 13.83 -13.67 7.73
CA ILE A 109 12.80 -13.29 6.78
C ILE A 109 12.35 -14.50 5.94
N VAL A 110 13.30 -15.23 5.37
CA VAL A 110 12.99 -16.39 4.52
C VAL A 110 12.28 -17.47 5.33
N ASN A 111 12.75 -17.77 6.54
CA ASN A 111 12.11 -18.74 7.43
C ASN A 111 10.67 -18.33 7.79
N TYR A 112 10.45 -17.07 8.14
CA TYR A 112 9.10 -16.55 8.39
C TYR A 112 8.18 -16.74 7.19
N LEU A 113 8.65 -16.37 5.98
CA LEU A 113 7.86 -16.42 4.76
C LEU A 113 7.52 -17.86 4.34
N VAL A 114 8.47 -18.76 4.42
CA VAL A 114 8.25 -20.17 4.03
C VAL A 114 7.34 -20.89 5.02
N THR A 115 7.46 -20.56 6.31
CA THR A 115 6.62 -21.16 7.36
C THR A 115 5.18 -20.69 7.30
N ASN A 116 4.96 -19.38 7.19
CA ASN A 116 3.62 -18.81 7.28
C ASN A 116 2.92 -18.68 5.91
N TYR A 117 3.70 -18.60 4.81
CA TYR A 117 3.21 -18.45 3.44
C TYR A 117 3.84 -19.45 2.48
N PRO A 118 3.70 -20.77 2.73
CA PRO A 118 4.28 -21.80 1.88
C PRO A 118 3.69 -21.76 0.46
N PRO A 119 4.41 -22.30 -0.54
CA PRO A 119 3.90 -22.42 -1.89
C PRO A 119 2.58 -23.17 -1.94
N ILE A 120 1.61 -22.64 -2.66
CA ILE A 120 0.36 -23.33 -2.95
C ILE A 120 0.56 -24.08 -4.26
N LYS A 121 0.30 -25.39 -4.28
CA LYS A 121 0.21 -26.15 -5.53
C LYS A 121 -0.92 -25.54 -6.35
N LYS A 122 -0.58 -24.77 -7.40
CA LYS A 122 -1.57 -24.37 -8.40
C LYS A 122 -2.00 -25.65 -9.11
N GLY A 123 -3.18 -26.14 -8.76
CA GLY A 123 -3.81 -27.20 -9.55
C GLY A 123 -3.95 -26.72 -11.00
N ARG A 124 -3.92 -27.66 -11.97
CA ARG A 124 -4.42 -27.39 -13.31
C ARG A 124 -5.80 -26.75 -13.15
N ARG A 125 -6.14 -25.77 -14.01
CA ARG A 125 -7.53 -25.35 -14.12
C ARG A 125 -8.40 -26.58 -14.13
N MET A 126 -9.41 -26.60 -13.27
CA MET A 126 -10.42 -27.66 -13.33
C MET A 126 -10.86 -27.76 -14.78
N VAL A 127 -10.86 -28.98 -15.32
CA VAL A 127 -11.46 -29.23 -16.63
C VAL A 127 -12.90 -28.73 -16.49
N LEU A 128 -13.30 -27.83 -17.34
CA LEU A 128 -14.67 -27.33 -17.38
C LEU A 128 -15.52 -28.50 -17.90
N THR A 129 -16.05 -29.29 -17.00
CA THR A 129 -17.06 -30.32 -17.26
C THR A 129 -18.40 -29.65 -17.00
N ASP A 130 -19.39 -29.96 -17.82
CA ASP A 130 -20.76 -29.45 -17.71
C ASP A 130 -20.92 -27.94 -18.03
N ILE A 131 -20.31 -27.50 -19.13
CA ILE A 131 -20.64 -26.21 -19.72
C ILE A 131 -21.67 -26.45 -20.82
N ASP A 132 -22.86 -25.92 -20.64
CA ASP A 132 -23.81 -25.77 -21.72
C ASP A 132 -23.27 -24.71 -22.69
N TRP A 133 -22.77 -25.16 -23.83
CA TRP A 133 -22.34 -24.27 -24.90
C TRP A 133 -23.58 -23.66 -25.56
N TYR A 134 -23.65 -22.35 -25.62
CA TYR A 134 -24.68 -21.67 -26.40
C TYR A 134 -24.26 -21.64 -27.88
N GLU A 135 -25.25 -21.81 -28.76
CA GLU A 135 -25.04 -21.63 -30.19
C GLU A 135 -24.85 -20.14 -30.50
N LEU A 136 -23.84 -19.82 -31.30
CA LEU A 136 -23.65 -18.44 -31.80
C LEU A 136 -24.70 -18.24 -32.89
N GLU A 137 -25.55 -17.26 -32.69
CA GLU A 137 -26.45 -16.76 -33.76
C GLU A 137 -25.60 -15.97 -34.74
N ASP A 138 -25.63 -16.33 -36.05
CA ASP A 138 -24.94 -15.65 -37.16
C ASP A 138 -25.60 -14.33 -37.52
#